data_a749e11c5cf19ea318a90a823e820683
#
_entry.id   a749e11c5cf19ea318a90a823e820683
#
_cell.length_a   1.000
_cell.length_b   1.000
_cell.length_c   1.000
_cell.angle_alpha   90.00
_cell.angle_beta   90.00
_cell.angle_gamma   90.00
#
_symmetry.space_group_name_H-M   'P 1'
#
loop_
_entity.id
_entity.type
_entity.pdbx_description
1 polymer ?
#
loop_
_entity_poly.entity_id
_entity_poly.type
_entity_poly.pdbx_seq_one_letter_code
_entity_poly.pdbx_strand_id
1 'polypeptide(L)'
;ILAPNGTGKTTLINMMAGLEKPDEGEIHRTCRISFPLGFMGGVVNRHTGTENARYIARLYGLDADYVEAFARWLCGIEEYFDMPVGTYSQGMRARFCFSLMLALDFDMYLIDEGMPATTDVEFNRKAGEILRERLQNTTVVMVSHQAAVLEKFCRSAAVLRDGQLTMFDTLEEAKQLYDYQA
;
A
#
# COMPACT_ATOMS: atom_id res chain seq x y z
N ILE A 1 11.17 -6.82 3.36
CA ILE A 1 11.99 -6.40 4.49
C ILE A 1 11.48 -7.12 5.73
N LEU A 2 12.33 -7.91 6.37
CA LEU A 2 12.09 -8.54 7.67
C LEU A 2 12.51 -7.58 8.79
N ALA A 3 11.63 -7.38 9.76
CA ALA A 3 11.94 -6.52 10.89
C ALA A 3 11.04 -6.83 12.11
N PRO A 4 11.56 -6.87 13.34
CA PRO A 4 10.75 -7.01 14.54
C PRO A 4 9.80 -5.83 14.74
N ASN A 5 8.83 -5.99 15.64
CA ASN A 5 7.94 -4.89 16.01
C ASN A 5 8.73 -3.76 16.71
N GLY A 6 8.39 -2.51 16.41
CA GLY A 6 9.05 -1.33 17.00
C GLY A 6 10.39 -0.94 16.38
N THR A 7 10.87 -1.59 15.33
CA THR A 7 12.17 -1.29 14.68
C THR A 7 12.12 -0.16 13.65
N GLY A 8 10.97 0.50 13.45
CA GLY A 8 10.83 1.59 12.48
C GLY A 8 10.37 1.17 11.09
N LYS A 9 9.76 -0.04 10.92
CA LYS A 9 9.20 -0.51 9.63
C LYS A 9 8.31 0.53 8.95
N THR A 10 7.28 0.98 9.66
CA THR A 10 6.29 1.94 9.13
C THR A 10 6.95 3.28 8.81
N THR A 11 7.89 3.75 9.63
CA THR A 11 8.66 4.97 9.38
C THR A 11 9.47 4.84 8.08
N LEU A 12 10.17 3.71 7.89
CA LEU A 12 10.92 3.46 6.66
C LEU A 12 10.01 3.47 5.42
N ILE A 13 8.89 2.76 5.48
CA ILE A 13 7.90 2.72 4.39
C ILE A 13 7.33 4.11 4.12
N ASN A 14 7.00 4.89 5.14
CA ASN A 14 6.50 6.26 4.98
C ASN A 14 7.56 7.17 4.35
N MET A 15 8.81 7.04 4.76
CA MET A 15 9.92 7.78 4.13
C MET A 15 10.09 7.37 2.66
N MET A 16 10.00 6.09 2.31
CA MET A 16 10.04 5.62 0.92
C MET A 16 8.87 6.17 0.10
N ALA A 17 7.67 6.23 0.69
CA ALA A 17 6.49 6.82 0.06
C ALA A 17 6.54 8.35 -0.08
N GLY A 18 7.46 9.02 0.63
CA GLY A 18 7.53 10.49 0.68
C GLY A 18 6.53 11.13 1.63
N LEU A 19 5.92 10.35 2.52
CA LEU A 19 4.99 10.82 3.55
C LEU A 19 5.73 11.42 4.75
N GLU A 20 6.95 10.97 4.98
CA GLU A 20 7.85 11.47 6.00
C GLU A 20 9.20 11.86 5.37
N LYS A 21 9.88 12.84 5.95
CA LYS A 21 11.24 13.24 5.55
C LYS A 21 12.24 12.59 6.49
N PRO A 22 13.42 12.16 5.99
CA PRO A 22 14.51 11.77 6.86
C PRO A 22 15.03 12.99 7.63
N ASP A 23 15.49 12.79 8.86
CA ASP A 23 16.14 13.85 9.67
C ASP A 23 17.47 14.28 9.05
N GLU A 24 18.21 13.31 8.47
CA GLU A 24 19.46 13.55 7.77
C GLU A 24 19.51 12.74 6.46
N GLY A 25 20.25 13.23 5.48
CA GLY A 25 20.40 12.60 4.18
C GLY A 25 19.23 12.84 3.23
N GLU A 26 19.20 12.13 2.12
CA GLU A 26 18.21 12.30 1.06
C GLU A 26 17.72 10.94 0.52
N ILE A 27 16.45 10.91 0.12
CA ILE A 27 15.85 9.75 -0.57
C ILE A 27 15.53 10.16 -2.01
N HIS A 28 16.28 9.60 -2.96
CA HIS A 28 16.04 9.83 -4.39
C HIS A 28 14.99 8.85 -4.92
N ARG A 29 13.89 9.38 -5.47
CA ARG A 29 12.81 8.63 -6.08
C ARG A 29 12.81 8.87 -7.58
N THR A 30 13.07 7.84 -8.36
CA THR A 30 13.16 7.91 -9.83
C THR A 30 11.96 7.28 -10.53
N CYS A 31 10.98 6.78 -9.76
CA CYS A 31 9.79 6.12 -10.25
C CYS A 31 8.56 6.51 -9.42
N ARG A 32 7.37 6.19 -9.93
CA ARG A 32 6.11 6.41 -9.20
C ARG A 32 5.95 5.33 -8.14
N ILE A 33 6.04 5.74 -6.87
CA ILE A 33 5.93 4.85 -5.72
C ILE A 33 4.54 5.02 -5.12
N SER A 34 3.87 3.91 -4.79
CA SER A 34 2.59 3.95 -4.10
C SER A 34 2.76 4.49 -2.67
N PHE A 35 1.69 5.04 -2.11
CA PHE A 35 1.61 5.10 -0.64
C PHE A 35 1.43 3.68 -0.09
N PRO A 36 1.73 3.45 1.21
CA PRO A 36 1.62 2.12 1.81
C PRO A 36 0.21 1.55 1.65
N LEU A 37 0.10 0.27 1.29
CA LEU A 37 -1.19 -0.42 1.23
C LEU A 37 -1.88 -0.35 2.60
N GLY A 38 -3.14 0.09 2.59
CA GLY A 38 -3.89 0.34 3.82
C GLY A 38 -3.78 1.77 4.37
N PHE A 39 -2.93 2.61 3.78
CA PHE A 39 -2.90 4.02 4.11
C PHE A 39 -4.21 4.70 3.66
N MET A 40 -4.92 5.27 4.62
CA MET A 40 -6.19 5.98 4.36
C MET A 40 -6.01 7.50 4.26
N GLY A 41 -4.78 7.96 4.00
CA GLY A 41 -4.46 9.36 3.80
C GLY A 41 -4.79 9.84 2.38
N GLY A 42 -4.76 11.16 2.18
CA GLY A 42 -5.04 11.79 0.88
C GLY A 42 -6.53 11.94 0.56
N VAL A 43 -7.42 11.33 1.35
CA VAL A 43 -8.87 11.43 1.20
C VAL A 43 -9.42 12.53 2.11
N VAL A 44 -10.19 13.45 1.54
CA VAL A 44 -10.80 14.56 2.26
C VAL A 44 -12.19 14.16 2.76
N ASN A 45 -12.37 14.10 4.07
CA ASN A 45 -13.59 13.58 4.70
C ASN A 45 -14.88 14.32 4.33
N ARG A 46 -14.80 15.63 4.09
CA ARG A 46 -15.95 16.47 3.71
C ARG A 46 -16.34 16.37 2.22
N HIS A 47 -15.46 15.81 1.40
CA HIS A 47 -15.70 15.55 -0.01
C HIS A 47 -16.39 14.20 -0.20
N THR A 48 -17.18 14.10 -1.26
CA THR A 48 -17.81 12.84 -1.71
C THR A 48 -16.76 11.87 -2.26
N GLY A 49 -17.16 10.62 -2.47
CA GLY A 49 -16.32 9.64 -3.18
C GLY A 49 -15.95 10.12 -4.58
N THR A 50 -16.92 10.67 -5.32
CA THR A 50 -16.70 11.29 -6.65
C THR A 50 -15.67 12.40 -6.61
N GLU A 51 -15.83 13.37 -5.70
CA GLU A 51 -14.91 14.51 -5.59
C GLU A 51 -13.50 14.05 -5.23
N ASN A 52 -13.35 13.10 -4.31
CA ASN A 52 -12.06 12.51 -3.94
C ASN A 52 -11.42 11.75 -5.11
N ALA A 53 -12.18 10.92 -5.82
CA ALA A 53 -11.68 10.15 -6.96
C ALA A 53 -11.16 11.09 -8.06
N ARG A 54 -11.94 12.10 -8.43
CA ARG A 54 -11.55 13.11 -9.43
C ARG A 54 -10.37 13.98 -8.97
N TYR A 55 -10.31 14.31 -7.69
CA TYR A 55 -9.17 15.04 -7.13
C TYR A 55 -7.89 14.23 -7.23
N ILE A 56 -7.90 12.98 -6.81
CA ILE A 56 -6.74 12.07 -6.87
C ILE A 56 -6.32 11.83 -8.32
N ALA A 57 -7.26 11.58 -9.23
CA ALA A 57 -6.97 11.42 -10.65
C ALA A 57 -6.17 12.62 -11.21
N ARG A 58 -6.59 13.85 -10.88
CA ARG A 58 -5.90 15.07 -11.30
C ARG A 58 -4.48 15.18 -10.71
N LEU A 59 -4.29 14.81 -9.44
CA LEU A 59 -2.97 14.82 -8.81
C LEU A 59 -1.97 13.89 -9.51
N TYR A 60 -2.46 12.75 -10.03
CA TYR A 60 -1.63 11.76 -10.72
C TYR A 60 -1.66 11.90 -12.25
N GLY A 61 -2.35 12.90 -12.79
CA GLY A 61 -2.43 13.13 -14.24
C GLY A 61 -3.20 12.05 -15.00
N LEU A 62 -4.17 11.40 -14.34
CA LEU A 62 -4.99 10.32 -14.89
C LEU A 62 -6.36 10.83 -15.33
N ASP A 63 -7.05 10.05 -16.16
CA ASP A 63 -8.42 10.30 -16.55
C ASP A 63 -9.34 10.21 -15.32
N ALA A 64 -10.03 11.31 -15.03
CA ALA A 64 -10.88 11.42 -13.85
C ALA A 64 -12.13 10.54 -13.93
N ASP A 65 -12.67 10.34 -15.14
CA ASP A 65 -13.85 9.51 -15.35
C ASP A 65 -13.50 8.03 -15.18
N TYR A 66 -12.30 7.63 -15.62
CA TYR A 66 -11.77 6.28 -15.40
C TYR A 66 -11.58 5.98 -13.91
N VAL A 67 -10.85 6.85 -13.18
CA VAL A 67 -10.57 6.63 -11.76
C VAL A 67 -11.85 6.59 -10.92
N GLU A 68 -12.79 7.48 -11.20
CA GLU A 68 -14.09 7.50 -10.54
C GLU A 68 -14.87 6.20 -10.81
N ALA A 69 -15.04 5.84 -12.09
CA ALA A 69 -15.80 4.65 -12.47
C ALA A 69 -15.19 3.37 -11.90
N PHE A 70 -13.85 3.24 -11.94
CA PHE A 70 -13.13 2.10 -11.38
C PHE A 70 -13.31 2.01 -9.86
N ALA A 71 -13.11 3.11 -9.14
CA ALA A 71 -13.25 3.14 -7.69
C ALA A 71 -14.67 2.82 -7.26
N ARG A 72 -15.68 3.40 -7.92
CA ARG A 72 -17.11 3.15 -7.68
C ARG A 72 -17.44 1.65 -7.88
N TRP A 73 -17.03 1.09 -9.01
CA TRP A 73 -17.25 -0.31 -9.33
C TRP A 73 -16.61 -1.25 -8.31
N LEU A 74 -15.35 -1.01 -7.95
CA LEU A 74 -14.61 -1.94 -7.10
C LEU A 74 -15.04 -1.85 -5.64
N CYS A 75 -15.26 -0.65 -5.10
CA CYS A 75 -15.61 -0.49 -3.68
C CYS A 75 -17.03 -0.99 -3.32
N GLY A 76 -17.94 -1.07 -4.30
CA GLY A 76 -19.29 -1.63 -4.13
C GLY A 76 -20.14 -0.88 -3.09
N ILE A 77 -20.01 0.46 -3.04
CA ILE A 77 -20.78 1.32 -2.12
C ILE A 77 -21.63 2.34 -2.89
N GLU A 78 -22.22 1.92 -3.98
CA GLU A 78 -22.95 2.74 -4.99
C GLU A 78 -23.82 3.84 -4.37
N GLU A 79 -24.69 3.48 -3.44
CA GLU A 79 -25.65 4.41 -2.80
C GLU A 79 -24.96 5.48 -1.93
N TYR A 80 -23.75 5.20 -1.46
CA TYR A 80 -23.00 6.09 -0.56
C TYR A 80 -21.89 6.85 -1.28
N PHE A 81 -21.56 6.47 -2.53
CA PHE A 81 -20.39 7.02 -3.21
C PHE A 81 -20.46 8.54 -3.38
N ASP A 82 -21.66 9.09 -3.57
CA ASP A 82 -21.89 10.53 -3.70
C ASP A 82 -22.23 11.22 -2.36
N MET A 83 -22.01 10.51 -1.24
CA MET A 83 -22.05 11.08 0.11
C MET A 83 -20.65 11.46 0.60
N PRO A 84 -20.52 12.39 1.56
CA PRO A 84 -19.22 12.72 2.16
C PRO A 84 -18.52 11.49 2.76
N VAL A 85 -17.25 11.28 2.43
CA VAL A 85 -16.47 10.11 2.89
C VAL A 85 -16.39 10.02 4.42
N GLY A 86 -16.52 11.16 5.12
CA GLY A 86 -16.60 11.18 6.58
C GLY A 86 -17.83 10.45 7.16
N THR A 87 -18.86 10.17 6.35
CA THR A 87 -20.05 9.41 6.75
C THR A 87 -19.92 7.90 6.52
N TYR A 88 -18.85 7.47 5.83
CA TYR A 88 -18.63 6.06 5.54
C TYR A 88 -18.29 5.28 6.82
N SER A 89 -18.78 4.04 6.90
CA SER A 89 -18.28 3.12 7.91
C SER A 89 -16.78 2.84 7.70
N GLN A 90 -16.10 2.33 8.71
CA GLN A 90 -14.69 1.97 8.60
C GLN A 90 -14.42 0.99 7.43
N GLY A 91 -15.30 -0.01 7.26
CA GLY A 91 -15.20 -0.96 6.15
C GLY A 91 -15.44 -0.33 4.78
N MET A 92 -16.43 0.55 4.65
CA MET A 92 -16.68 1.30 3.40
C MET A 92 -15.49 2.20 3.05
N ARG A 93 -14.95 2.89 4.03
CA ARG A 93 -13.78 3.76 3.86
C ARG A 93 -12.55 2.96 3.43
N ALA A 94 -12.29 1.81 4.06
CA ALA A 94 -11.18 0.94 3.69
C ALA A 94 -11.32 0.45 2.23
N ARG A 95 -12.51 -0.03 1.84
CA ARG A 95 -12.79 -0.44 0.45
C ARG A 95 -12.60 0.70 -0.53
N PHE A 96 -13.12 1.88 -0.22
CA PHE A 96 -12.99 3.06 -1.07
C PHE A 96 -11.52 3.47 -1.27
N CYS A 97 -10.75 3.64 -0.18
CA CYS A 97 -9.34 4.03 -0.26
C CYS A 97 -8.50 3.00 -1.03
N PHE A 98 -8.76 1.70 -0.80
CA PHE A 98 -8.07 0.64 -1.51
C PHE A 98 -8.43 0.61 -3.01
N SER A 99 -9.69 0.87 -3.34
CA SER A 99 -10.14 0.97 -4.73
C SER A 99 -9.50 2.15 -5.46
N LEU A 100 -9.40 3.30 -4.81
CA LEU A 100 -8.68 4.47 -5.36
C LEU A 100 -7.21 4.13 -5.63
N MET A 101 -6.54 3.48 -4.68
CA MET A 101 -5.13 3.08 -4.86
C MET A 101 -4.98 2.10 -6.04
N LEU A 102 -5.88 1.13 -6.19
CA LEU A 102 -5.85 0.19 -7.31
C LEU A 102 -6.23 0.83 -8.65
N ALA A 103 -6.91 1.97 -8.67
CA ALA A 103 -7.16 2.74 -9.88
C ALA A 103 -5.90 3.45 -10.43
N LEU A 104 -4.87 3.60 -9.59
CA LEU A 104 -3.62 4.26 -9.94
C LEU A 104 -2.58 3.23 -10.39
N ASP A 105 -1.74 3.62 -11.35
CA ASP A 105 -0.61 2.82 -11.81
C ASP A 105 0.68 3.31 -11.14
N PHE A 106 1.37 2.40 -10.47
CA PHE A 106 2.64 2.63 -9.82
C PHE A 106 3.73 1.72 -10.39
N ASP A 107 4.96 2.22 -10.43
CA ASP A 107 6.13 1.44 -10.82
C ASP A 107 6.66 0.61 -9.64
N MET A 108 6.30 1.02 -8.40
CA MET A 108 6.64 0.33 -7.15
C MET A 108 5.48 0.39 -6.16
N TYR A 109 5.09 -0.77 -5.62
CA TYR A 109 4.12 -0.88 -4.54
C TYR A 109 4.79 -1.08 -3.20
N LEU A 110 4.34 -0.30 -2.20
CA LEU A 110 4.76 -0.42 -0.81
C LEU A 110 3.68 -1.13 0.01
N ILE A 111 4.04 -2.23 0.68
CA ILE A 111 3.11 -3.03 1.47
C ILE A 111 3.63 -3.11 2.91
N ASP A 112 2.86 -2.55 3.86
CA ASP A 112 3.15 -2.61 5.29
C ASP A 112 2.23 -3.64 5.96
N GLU A 113 2.82 -4.77 6.40
CA GLU A 113 2.19 -5.87 7.16
C GLU A 113 0.95 -6.54 6.52
N GLY A 114 0.77 -6.41 5.21
CA GLY A 114 -0.27 -7.15 4.49
C GLY A 114 -1.34 -6.28 3.86
N MET A 115 -2.28 -6.94 3.18
CA MET A 115 -3.38 -6.26 2.52
C MET A 115 -4.45 -5.89 3.54
N PRO A 116 -5.11 -4.73 3.38
CA PRO A 116 -6.26 -4.40 4.21
C PRO A 116 -7.35 -5.46 4.00
N ALA A 117 -7.49 -6.34 4.97
CA ALA A 117 -8.58 -7.31 4.98
C ALA A 117 -9.86 -6.60 5.42
N THR A 118 -10.86 -6.58 4.57
CA THR A 118 -12.21 -6.16 4.94
C THR A 118 -13.06 -7.40 5.24
N THR A 119 -14.20 -7.22 5.88
CA THR A 119 -15.15 -8.32 6.11
C THR A 119 -15.92 -8.72 4.84
N ASP A 120 -15.77 -7.95 3.75
CA ASP A 120 -16.43 -8.19 2.48
C ASP A 120 -15.62 -9.17 1.62
N VAL A 121 -16.10 -10.40 1.53
CA VAL A 121 -15.43 -11.49 0.83
C VAL A 121 -15.31 -11.23 -0.66
N GLU A 122 -16.35 -10.67 -1.29
CA GLU A 122 -16.36 -10.39 -2.73
C GLU A 122 -15.39 -9.26 -3.10
N PHE A 123 -15.37 -8.20 -2.28
CA PHE A 123 -14.38 -7.14 -2.43
C PHE A 123 -12.95 -7.69 -2.31
N ASN A 124 -12.67 -8.47 -1.26
CA ASN A 124 -11.33 -9.02 -1.03
C ASN A 124 -10.88 -9.91 -2.19
N ARG A 125 -11.79 -10.70 -2.78
CA ARG A 125 -11.52 -11.54 -3.95
C ARG A 125 -11.15 -10.68 -5.17
N LYS A 126 -12.02 -9.76 -5.57
CA LYS A 126 -11.79 -8.87 -6.73
C LYS A 126 -10.54 -8.02 -6.58
N ALA A 127 -10.40 -7.35 -5.45
CA ALA A 127 -9.26 -6.48 -5.17
C ALA A 127 -7.94 -7.29 -5.13
N GLY A 128 -7.97 -8.50 -4.59
CA GLY A 128 -6.83 -9.41 -4.57
C GLY A 128 -6.40 -9.90 -5.95
N GLU A 129 -7.35 -10.16 -6.86
CA GLU A 129 -7.07 -10.53 -8.25
C GLU A 129 -6.41 -9.38 -9.01
N ILE A 130 -6.98 -8.17 -8.92
CA ILE A 130 -6.45 -6.97 -9.55
C ILE A 130 -5.04 -6.65 -9.01
N LEU A 131 -4.87 -6.67 -7.69
CA LEU A 131 -3.56 -6.42 -7.10
C LEU A 131 -2.53 -7.45 -7.58
N ARG A 132 -2.88 -8.73 -7.59
CA ARG A 132 -1.96 -9.79 -8.05
C ARG A 132 -1.53 -9.56 -9.50
N GLU A 133 -2.45 -9.17 -10.38
CA GLU A 133 -2.13 -8.83 -11.77
C GLU A 133 -1.16 -7.65 -11.84
N ARG A 134 -1.41 -6.59 -11.08
CA ARG A 134 -0.52 -5.42 -11.03
C ARG A 134 0.88 -5.76 -10.50
N LEU A 135 0.97 -6.59 -9.46
CA LEU A 135 2.24 -6.99 -8.86
C LEU A 135 3.10 -7.89 -9.75
N GLN A 136 2.55 -8.52 -10.78
CA GLN A 136 3.34 -9.35 -11.71
C GLN A 136 4.36 -8.56 -12.52
N ASN A 137 4.09 -7.29 -12.81
CA ASN A 137 4.90 -6.45 -13.70
C ASN A 137 5.47 -5.21 -13.01
N THR A 138 5.43 -5.17 -11.68
CA THR A 138 5.89 -4.02 -10.91
C THR A 138 6.85 -4.44 -9.79
N THR A 139 7.64 -3.50 -9.31
CA THR A 139 8.49 -3.71 -8.13
C THR A 139 7.62 -3.70 -6.88
N VAL A 140 7.89 -4.62 -5.95
CA VAL A 140 7.20 -4.70 -4.66
C VAL A 140 8.21 -4.55 -3.53
N VAL A 141 7.97 -3.63 -2.63
CA VAL A 141 8.65 -3.56 -1.33
C VAL A 141 7.62 -3.89 -0.25
N MET A 142 7.79 -5.03 0.37
CA MET A 142 6.92 -5.52 1.44
C MET A 142 7.69 -5.55 2.76
N VAL A 143 7.06 -5.06 3.81
CA VAL A 143 7.59 -5.12 5.17
C VAL A 143 6.70 -6.03 6.01
N SER A 144 7.28 -6.98 6.71
CA SER A 144 6.55 -7.89 7.59
C SER A 144 7.48 -8.43 8.69
N HIS A 145 6.90 -8.75 9.82
CA HIS A 145 7.56 -9.54 10.86
C HIS A 145 7.40 -11.06 10.62
N GLN A 146 6.59 -11.46 9.62
CA GLN A 146 6.33 -12.86 9.27
C GLN A 146 7.01 -13.23 7.95
N ALA A 147 8.08 -14.02 8.02
CA ALA A 147 8.82 -14.48 6.84
C ALA A 147 7.93 -15.24 5.84
N ALA A 148 6.99 -16.06 6.33
CA ALA A 148 6.07 -16.83 5.50
C ALA A 148 5.16 -15.97 4.60
N VAL A 149 4.91 -14.70 4.96
CA VAL A 149 4.18 -13.76 4.11
C VAL A 149 5.08 -13.30 2.97
N LEU A 150 6.34 -12.96 3.28
CA LEU A 150 7.31 -12.46 2.29
C LEU A 150 7.65 -13.52 1.24
N GLU A 151 7.69 -14.81 1.60
CA GLU A 151 7.97 -15.93 0.67
C GLU A 151 7.04 -15.99 -0.53
N LYS A 152 5.81 -15.53 -0.34
CA LYS A 152 4.79 -15.57 -1.41
C LYS A 152 4.99 -14.50 -2.48
N PHE A 153 5.70 -13.41 -2.15
CA PHE A 153 5.74 -12.21 -2.99
C PHE A 153 7.16 -11.73 -3.29
N CYS A 154 8.16 -12.08 -2.46
CA CYS A 154 9.49 -11.53 -2.54
C CYS A 154 10.53 -12.59 -2.94
N ARG A 155 11.51 -12.18 -3.75
CA ARG A 155 12.66 -13.03 -4.17
C ARG A 155 13.92 -12.71 -3.37
N SER A 156 14.19 -11.43 -3.18
CA SER A 156 15.29 -10.93 -2.36
C SER A 156 14.75 -10.37 -1.04
N ALA A 157 15.60 -10.20 -0.05
CA ALA A 157 15.20 -9.72 1.24
C ALA A 157 16.17 -8.70 1.84
N ALA A 158 15.69 -7.96 2.84
CA ALA A 158 16.52 -7.15 3.72
C ALA A 158 16.07 -7.37 5.17
N VAL A 159 16.98 -7.22 6.09
CA VAL A 159 16.70 -7.20 7.54
C VAL A 159 16.94 -5.80 8.06
N LEU A 160 15.90 -5.21 8.69
CA LEU A 160 16.00 -3.93 9.38
C LEU A 160 16.14 -4.19 10.88
N ARG A 161 17.28 -3.80 11.45
CA ARG A 161 17.59 -3.98 12.86
C ARG A 161 18.52 -2.88 13.35
N ASP A 162 18.26 -2.37 14.55
CA ASP A 162 19.08 -1.33 15.23
C ASP A 162 19.38 -0.13 14.30
N GLY A 163 18.39 0.28 13.49
CA GLY A 163 18.54 1.38 12.54
C GLY A 163 19.34 1.05 11.27
N GLN A 164 19.80 -0.21 11.11
CA GLN A 164 20.55 -0.64 9.95
C GLN A 164 19.72 -1.56 9.04
N LEU A 165 19.84 -1.37 7.73
CA LEU A 165 19.22 -2.20 6.71
C LEU A 165 20.31 -3.05 6.02
N THR A 166 20.27 -4.36 6.22
CA THR A 166 21.19 -5.32 5.57
C THR A 166 20.48 -6.06 4.46
N MET A 167 21.03 -5.99 3.24
CA MET A 167 20.46 -6.63 2.04
C MET A 167 20.96 -8.08 1.89
N PHE A 168 20.09 -8.95 1.37
CA PHE A 168 20.35 -10.36 1.08
C PHE A 168 19.78 -10.71 -0.30
N ASP A 169 20.49 -11.55 -1.03
CA ASP A 169 20.05 -12.02 -2.34
C ASP A 169 18.87 -12.98 -2.24
N THR A 170 18.77 -13.71 -1.14
CA THR A 170 17.69 -14.66 -0.86
C THR A 170 17.00 -14.39 0.47
N LEU A 171 15.74 -14.84 0.55
CA LEU A 171 14.97 -14.74 1.81
C LEU A 171 15.49 -15.71 2.87
N GLU A 172 16.04 -16.86 2.45
CA GLU A 172 16.63 -17.87 3.33
C GLU A 172 17.82 -17.32 4.12
N GLU A 173 18.72 -16.59 3.46
CA GLU A 173 19.85 -15.93 4.11
C GLU A 173 19.38 -14.88 5.12
N ALA A 174 18.39 -14.09 4.74
CA ALA A 174 17.80 -13.08 5.62
C ALA A 174 17.14 -13.71 6.87
N LYS A 175 16.45 -14.86 6.70
CA LYS A 175 15.84 -15.60 7.81
C LYS A 175 16.89 -16.12 8.79
N GLN A 176 17.99 -16.68 8.31
CA GLN A 176 19.06 -17.18 9.18
C GLN A 176 19.57 -16.09 10.12
N LEU A 177 19.75 -14.87 9.61
CA LEU A 177 20.12 -13.73 10.46
C LEU A 177 18.98 -13.30 11.39
N TYR A 178 17.76 -13.31 10.88
CA TYR A 178 16.57 -12.87 11.62
C TYR A 178 16.28 -13.81 12.80
N ASP A 179 16.27 -15.14 12.56
CA ASP A 179 15.94 -16.16 13.56
C ASP A 179 17.07 -16.40 14.56
N TYR A 180 18.34 -16.30 14.13
CA TYR A 180 19.50 -16.46 15.02
C TYR A 180 19.56 -15.39 16.12
N GLN A 181 18.87 -14.28 15.91
CA GLN A 181 18.93 -13.09 16.75
C GLN A 181 17.56 -12.69 17.35
N ALA A 182 16.48 -13.46 17.10
CA ALA A 182 15.17 -13.27 17.69
C ALA A 182 15.06 -13.92 19.07
#